data_39a9141d8272294890a1b262089e077f
#
_entry.id   39a9141d8272294890a1b262089e077f
#
_cell.length_a   1.000
_cell.length_b   1.000
_cell.length_c   1.000
_cell.angle_alpha   90.00
_cell.angle_beta   90.00
_cell.angle_gamma   90.00
#
_symmetry.space_group_name_H-M   'P 1'
#
loop_
_entity.id
_entity.type
_entity.pdbx_description
1 polymer ?
#
loop_
_entity_poly.entity_id
_entity_poly.type
_entity_poly.pdbx_seq_one_letter_code
_entity_poly.pdbx_strand_id
1 'polypeptide(L)'
;MRVIAVSDLGGAVHNPGGLDPLALSEHVAATGSVAGFSGGEPLPEADMWALDCELVVPAALAGAMTAEVAERFGARVMVEAANGPTVPDADVVLERRGLTVVPDILANAGGVIASYFEWAQSRQGYAWDEETVARRLRRRMEDAFSAVWVKADTLSVSLRRAAFALALERVAEAIAARGLFP
;
A
#
# COMPACT_ATOMS: atom_id res chain seq x y z
N MET A 1 -14.17 -6.13 -6.92
CA MET A 1 -13.98 -4.72 -6.45
C MET A 1 -14.26 -3.80 -7.62
N ARG A 2 -14.90 -2.65 -7.40
CA ARG A 2 -15.20 -1.67 -8.44
C ARG A 2 -14.28 -0.47 -8.25
N VAL A 3 -13.54 -0.09 -9.29
CA VAL A 3 -12.69 1.11 -9.30
C VAL A 3 -13.57 2.29 -9.70
N ILE A 4 -13.70 3.29 -8.84
CA ILE A 4 -14.55 4.45 -9.09
C ILE A 4 -13.76 5.72 -9.44
N ALA A 5 -12.49 5.81 -9.04
CA ALA A 5 -11.64 6.93 -9.37
C ALA A 5 -10.17 6.50 -9.51
N VAL A 6 -9.44 7.18 -10.39
CA VAL A 6 -7.99 7.03 -10.56
C VAL A 6 -7.40 8.41 -10.82
N SER A 7 -6.22 8.70 -10.25
CA SER A 7 -5.46 9.92 -10.53
C SER A 7 -4.00 9.62 -10.86
N ASP A 8 -3.43 10.50 -11.67
CA ASP A 8 -2.00 10.59 -11.95
C ASP A 8 -1.55 12.06 -11.98
N LEU A 9 -0.31 12.31 -12.44
CA LEU A 9 0.22 13.69 -12.56
C LEU A 9 -0.55 14.59 -13.53
N GLY A 10 -1.29 14.01 -14.47
CA GLY A 10 -2.07 14.76 -15.48
C GLY A 10 -3.48 15.12 -15.01
N GLY A 11 -3.98 14.47 -13.94
CA GLY A 11 -5.31 14.74 -13.40
C GLY A 11 -5.96 13.54 -12.74
N ALA A 12 -7.27 13.64 -12.53
CA ALA A 12 -8.07 12.54 -11.99
C ALA A 12 -9.35 12.34 -12.79
N VAL A 13 -9.82 11.10 -12.83
CA VAL A 13 -11.07 10.69 -13.45
C VAL A 13 -11.93 9.92 -12.45
N HIS A 14 -13.22 10.18 -12.46
CA HIS A 14 -14.20 9.59 -11.54
C HIS A 14 -15.42 9.09 -12.31
N ASN A 15 -15.90 7.90 -11.95
CA ASN A 15 -17.17 7.35 -12.39
C ASN A 15 -17.80 6.54 -11.24
N PRO A 16 -18.89 7.00 -10.60
CA PRO A 16 -19.54 6.27 -9.52
C PRO A 16 -20.09 4.91 -9.96
N GLY A 17 -20.37 4.75 -11.25
CA GLY A 17 -20.77 3.47 -11.86
C GLY A 17 -19.62 2.46 -12.00
N GLY A 18 -18.39 2.95 -11.92
CA GLY A 18 -17.15 2.21 -12.09
C GLY A 18 -16.43 2.55 -13.39
N LEU A 19 -15.11 2.61 -13.33
CA LEU A 19 -14.21 2.72 -14.46
C LEU A 19 -13.88 1.31 -14.98
N ASP A 20 -13.73 1.17 -16.30
CA ASP A 20 -13.16 -0.04 -16.90
C ASP A 20 -11.62 0.04 -16.80
N PRO A 21 -10.95 -0.82 -15.99
CA PRO A 21 -9.52 -0.73 -15.82
C PRO A 21 -8.71 -1.06 -17.08
N LEU A 22 -9.24 -1.91 -17.97
CA LEU A 22 -8.54 -2.28 -19.19
C LEU A 22 -8.59 -1.13 -20.18
N ALA A 23 -9.77 -0.56 -20.41
CA ALA A 23 -9.94 0.59 -21.28
C ALA A 23 -9.16 1.82 -20.77
N LEU A 24 -9.14 2.04 -19.44
CA LEU A 24 -8.33 3.09 -18.83
C LEU A 24 -6.82 2.85 -19.03
N SER A 25 -6.35 1.62 -18.88
CA SER A 25 -4.95 1.26 -19.11
C SER A 25 -4.53 1.49 -20.57
N GLU A 26 -5.39 1.14 -21.54
CA GLU A 26 -5.16 1.41 -22.96
C GLU A 26 -5.11 2.93 -23.24
N HIS A 27 -6.02 3.70 -22.65
CA HIS A 27 -6.00 5.16 -22.74
C HIS A 27 -4.70 5.74 -22.21
N VAL A 28 -4.26 5.34 -21.02
CA VAL A 28 -2.98 5.79 -20.41
C VAL A 28 -1.79 5.39 -21.28
N ALA A 29 -1.78 4.19 -21.83
CA ALA A 29 -0.72 3.75 -22.74
C ALA A 29 -0.63 4.62 -24.01
N ALA A 30 -1.76 5.12 -24.50
CA ALA A 30 -1.84 5.96 -25.69
C ALA A 30 -1.56 7.45 -25.42
N THR A 31 -1.93 7.97 -24.24
CA THR A 31 -1.90 9.41 -23.92
C THR A 31 -0.88 9.80 -22.88
N GLY A 32 -0.44 8.86 -22.05
CA GLY A 32 0.47 9.09 -20.92
C GLY A 32 -0.22 9.53 -19.63
N SER A 33 -1.55 9.64 -19.59
CA SER A 33 -2.30 10.10 -18.41
C SER A 33 -3.73 9.56 -18.38
N VAL A 34 -4.33 9.54 -17.18
CA VAL A 34 -5.76 9.25 -16.99
C VAL A 34 -6.65 10.42 -17.44
N ALA A 35 -6.09 11.62 -17.57
CA ALA A 35 -6.83 12.80 -17.99
C ALA A 35 -7.48 12.63 -19.36
N GLY A 36 -8.74 13.05 -19.48
CA GLY A 36 -9.48 12.93 -20.73
C GLY A 36 -10.01 11.54 -21.06
N PHE A 37 -9.92 10.57 -20.16
CA PHE A 37 -10.55 9.27 -20.33
C PHE A 37 -12.08 9.40 -20.43
N SER A 38 -12.65 8.92 -21.53
CA SER A 38 -14.08 9.07 -21.82
C SER A 38 -15.02 8.21 -20.96
N GLY A 39 -14.47 7.26 -20.18
CA GLY A 39 -15.24 6.38 -19.30
C GLY A 39 -15.57 6.99 -17.93
N GLY A 40 -15.23 8.26 -17.69
CA GLY A 40 -15.50 8.97 -16.45
C GLY A 40 -15.43 10.49 -16.64
N GLU A 41 -15.75 11.22 -15.58
CA GLU A 41 -15.70 12.69 -15.53
C GLU A 41 -14.41 13.17 -14.87
N PRO A 42 -13.86 14.31 -15.28
CA PRO A 42 -12.73 14.92 -14.57
C PRO A 42 -13.09 15.20 -13.11
N LEU A 43 -12.15 14.94 -12.22
CA LEU A 43 -12.29 15.21 -10.78
C LEU A 43 -11.14 16.11 -10.32
N PRO A 44 -11.39 17.19 -9.55
CA PRO A 44 -10.31 17.92 -8.90
C PRO A 44 -9.53 16.98 -7.95
N GLU A 45 -8.20 17.04 -7.98
CA GLU A 45 -7.34 16.19 -7.16
C GLU A 45 -7.66 16.30 -5.67
N ALA A 46 -7.97 17.52 -5.20
CA ALA A 46 -8.35 17.78 -3.82
C ALA A 46 -9.61 17.03 -3.37
N ASP A 47 -10.52 16.71 -4.30
CA ASP A 47 -11.78 16.02 -4.02
C ASP A 47 -11.63 14.52 -4.04
N MET A 48 -10.57 14.00 -4.66
CA MET A 48 -10.32 12.55 -4.75
C MET A 48 -10.21 11.90 -3.37
N TRP A 49 -9.53 12.54 -2.44
CA TRP A 49 -9.34 12.04 -1.09
C TRP A 49 -10.62 12.06 -0.24
N ALA A 50 -11.59 12.88 -0.63
CA ALA A 50 -12.88 13.05 0.07
C ALA A 50 -13.99 12.13 -0.47
N LEU A 51 -13.71 11.34 -1.52
CA LEU A 51 -14.69 10.41 -2.06
C LEU A 51 -15.16 9.39 -1.02
N ASP A 52 -16.47 9.19 -0.93
CA ASP A 52 -17.06 8.12 -0.13
C ASP A 52 -16.85 6.77 -0.84
N CYS A 53 -15.91 6.01 -0.31
CA CYS A 53 -15.57 4.68 -0.84
C CYS A 53 -15.07 3.77 0.28
N GLU A 54 -14.93 2.49 0.00
CA GLU A 54 -14.42 1.54 0.98
C GLU A 54 -12.90 1.63 1.11
N LEU A 55 -12.20 1.82 -0.01
CA LEU A 55 -10.74 1.66 -0.08
C LEU A 55 -10.10 2.72 -0.95
N VAL A 56 -9.02 3.32 -0.44
CA VAL A 56 -8.08 4.15 -1.21
C VAL A 56 -6.68 3.53 -1.17
N VAL A 57 -6.00 3.57 -2.31
CA VAL A 57 -4.63 3.07 -2.47
C VAL A 57 -3.72 4.20 -2.94
N PRO A 58 -3.00 4.90 -2.04
CA PRO A 58 -1.94 5.83 -2.43
C PRO A 58 -0.78 5.03 -3.05
N ALA A 59 -0.55 5.22 -4.35
CA ALA A 59 0.41 4.43 -5.11
C ALA A 59 1.44 5.28 -5.88
N ALA A 60 1.44 6.61 -5.70
CA ALA A 60 2.28 7.52 -6.48
C ALA A 60 3.39 8.17 -5.64
N LEU A 61 3.08 9.16 -4.82
CA LEU A 61 4.07 10.03 -4.20
C LEU A 61 4.14 9.88 -2.68
N ALA A 62 5.35 10.06 -2.13
CA ALA A 62 5.55 10.25 -0.70
C ALA A 62 4.91 11.58 -0.25
N GLY A 63 4.38 11.61 0.99
CA GLY A 63 3.81 12.80 1.60
C GLY A 63 2.48 13.29 1.02
N ALA A 64 1.82 12.51 0.16
CA ALA A 64 0.53 12.88 -0.43
C ALA A 64 -0.60 12.98 0.60
N MET A 65 -0.57 12.16 1.65
CA MET A 65 -1.51 12.20 2.77
C MET A 65 -1.00 13.14 3.86
N THR A 66 -1.41 14.41 3.80
CA THR A 66 -1.14 15.43 4.82
C THR A 66 -2.21 15.40 5.92
N ALA A 67 -1.97 16.07 7.04
CA ALA A 67 -2.97 16.21 8.11
C ALA A 67 -4.28 16.84 7.60
N GLU A 68 -4.19 17.84 6.73
CA GLU A 68 -5.35 18.48 6.12
C GLU A 68 -6.16 17.51 5.23
N VAL A 69 -5.47 16.70 4.42
CA VAL A 69 -6.10 15.66 3.60
C VAL A 69 -6.74 14.60 4.50
N ALA A 70 -6.03 14.18 5.56
CA ALA A 70 -6.51 13.19 6.51
C ALA A 70 -7.80 13.62 7.23
N GLU A 71 -8.00 14.91 7.51
CA GLU A 71 -9.25 15.43 8.11
C GLU A 71 -10.47 15.25 7.20
N ARG A 72 -10.27 15.28 5.88
CA ARG A 72 -11.32 15.16 4.86
C ARG A 72 -11.42 13.77 4.23
N PHE A 73 -10.53 12.85 4.63
CA PHE A 73 -10.43 11.53 4.02
C PHE A 73 -11.76 10.77 4.11
N GLY A 74 -12.33 10.39 2.96
CA GLY A 74 -13.67 9.82 2.85
C GLY A 74 -13.73 8.29 2.92
N ALA A 75 -12.60 7.60 2.71
CA ALA A 75 -12.57 6.15 2.68
C ALA A 75 -12.53 5.53 4.10
N ARG A 76 -12.90 4.26 4.20
CA ARG A 76 -12.85 3.49 5.45
C ARG A 76 -11.49 2.83 5.68
N VAL A 77 -10.83 2.45 4.59
CA VAL A 77 -9.54 1.74 4.60
C VAL A 77 -8.57 2.43 3.66
N MET A 78 -7.33 2.56 4.08
CA MET A 78 -6.22 2.96 3.23
C MET A 78 -5.18 1.85 3.17
N VAL A 79 -4.67 1.52 1.96
CA VAL A 79 -3.58 0.58 1.74
C VAL A 79 -2.44 1.31 1.03
N GLU A 80 -1.34 1.52 1.71
CA GLU A 80 -0.22 2.31 1.22
C GLU A 80 0.69 1.52 0.28
N ALA A 81 0.48 1.66 -1.02
CA ALA A 81 1.35 1.04 -2.02
C ALA A 81 2.62 1.88 -2.30
N ALA A 82 2.55 3.21 -2.20
CA ALA A 82 3.72 4.08 -2.26
C ALA A 82 4.56 3.99 -0.98
N ASN A 83 5.83 4.39 -1.05
CA ASN A 83 6.68 4.55 0.14
C ASN A 83 6.40 5.90 0.80
N GLY A 84 6.12 5.88 2.11
CA GLY A 84 5.91 7.07 2.92
C GLY A 84 4.82 8.02 2.41
N PRO A 85 3.65 7.54 1.95
CA PRO A 85 2.62 8.44 1.42
C PRO A 85 1.98 9.29 2.51
N THR A 86 1.99 8.84 3.76
CA THR A 86 1.39 9.50 4.92
C THR A 86 2.45 10.20 5.75
N VAL A 87 2.30 11.51 5.98
CA VAL A 87 3.17 12.26 6.87
C VAL A 87 2.83 11.96 8.34
N PRO A 88 3.77 12.11 9.30
CA PRO A 88 3.54 11.76 10.71
C PRO A 88 2.32 12.44 11.34
N ASP A 89 2.08 13.70 11.03
CA ASP A 89 0.93 14.44 11.57
C ASP A 89 -0.41 13.90 11.03
N ALA A 90 -0.42 13.39 9.80
CA ALA A 90 -1.59 12.74 9.23
C ALA A 90 -1.91 11.42 9.91
N ASP A 91 -0.89 10.62 10.30
CA ASP A 91 -1.10 9.38 11.07
C ASP A 91 -1.91 9.63 12.35
N VAL A 92 -1.58 10.71 13.08
CA VAL A 92 -2.31 11.10 14.30
C VAL A 92 -3.78 11.38 14.00
N VAL A 93 -4.07 12.06 12.89
CA VAL A 93 -5.44 12.36 12.47
C VAL A 93 -6.19 11.09 12.10
N LEU A 94 -5.56 10.23 11.29
CA LEU A 94 -6.17 8.96 10.84
C LEU A 94 -6.46 8.02 12.02
N GLU A 95 -5.52 7.90 12.97
CA GLU A 95 -5.71 7.13 14.21
C GLU A 95 -6.87 7.68 15.06
N ARG A 96 -6.91 9.01 15.27
CA ARG A 96 -8.00 9.67 16.02
C ARG A 96 -9.37 9.43 15.38
N ARG A 97 -9.43 9.39 14.04
CA ARG A 97 -10.65 9.11 13.28
C ARG A 97 -11.01 7.63 13.23
N GLY A 98 -10.17 6.74 13.78
CA GLY A 98 -10.42 5.29 13.81
C GLY A 98 -10.31 4.62 12.44
N LEU A 99 -9.55 5.20 11.50
CA LEU A 99 -9.39 4.67 10.16
C LEU A 99 -8.39 3.52 10.13
N THR A 100 -8.70 2.50 9.34
CA THR A 100 -7.79 1.38 9.13
C THR A 100 -6.77 1.73 8.06
N VAL A 101 -5.50 1.81 8.44
CA VAL A 101 -4.38 2.05 7.52
C VAL A 101 -3.49 0.81 7.49
N VAL A 102 -3.40 0.15 6.33
CA VAL A 102 -2.38 -0.88 6.09
C VAL A 102 -1.11 -0.16 5.64
N PRO A 103 -0.06 -0.13 6.49
CA PRO A 103 1.11 0.72 6.24
C PRO A 103 1.98 0.21 5.11
N ASP A 104 2.73 1.11 4.49
CA ASP A 104 3.65 0.86 3.38
C ASP A 104 4.67 -0.25 3.67
N ILE A 105 5.29 -0.23 4.86
CA ILE A 105 6.24 -1.26 5.31
C ILE A 105 5.68 -2.69 5.20
N LEU A 106 4.36 -2.85 5.22
CA LEU A 106 3.66 -4.12 5.04
C LEU A 106 3.09 -4.25 3.63
N ALA A 107 2.34 -3.25 3.15
CA ALA A 107 1.55 -3.36 1.94
C ALA A 107 2.40 -3.50 0.67
N ASN A 108 3.55 -2.80 0.59
CA ASN A 108 4.45 -2.83 -0.56
C ASN A 108 5.66 -3.77 -0.42
N ALA A 109 5.74 -4.55 0.66
CA ALA A 109 6.83 -5.49 0.92
C ALA A 109 6.99 -6.59 -0.15
N GLY A 110 5.98 -6.79 -0.99
CA GLY A 110 6.00 -7.82 -2.04
C GLY A 110 7.19 -7.69 -2.99
N GLY A 111 7.57 -6.48 -3.38
CA GLY A 111 8.74 -6.22 -4.24
C GLY A 111 10.05 -6.67 -3.61
N VAL A 112 10.27 -6.36 -2.34
CA VAL A 112 11.47 -6.80 -1.59
C VAL A 112 11.50 -8.32 -1.43
N ILE A 113 10.36 -8.96 -1.16
CA ILE A 113 10.26 -10.41 -1.06
C ILE A 113 10.60 -11.07 -2.40
N ALA A 114 10.10 -10.54 -3.52
CA ALA A 114 10.41 -11.04 -4.85
C ALA A 114 11.92 -10.91 -5.15
N SER A 115 12.53 -9.78 -4.86
CA SER A 115 14.00 -9.58 -5.01
C SER A 115 14.80 -10.55 -4.15
N TYR A 116 14.34 -10.85 -2.93
CA TYR A 116 14.97 -11.88 -2.10
C TYR A 116 14.85 -13.28 -2.75
N PHE A 117 13.72 -13.60 -3.37
CA PHE A 117 13.56 -14.87 -4.09
C PHE A 117 14.50 -14.96 -5.30
N GLU A 118 14.68 -13.88 -6.06
CA GLU A 118 15.64 -13.82 -7.16
C GLU A 118 17.07 -14.07 -6.66
N TRP A 119 17.46 -13.39 -5.59
CA TRP A 119 18.76 -13.60 -4.96
C TRP A 119 18.95 -15.05 -4.49
N ALA A 120 17.94 -15.64 -3.82
CA ALA A 120 18.02 -17.02 -3.35
C ALA A 120 18.15 -18.03 -4.50
N GLN A 121 17.40 -17.85 -5.59
CA GLN A 121 17.49 -18.68 -6.79
C GLN A 121 18.86 -18.58 -7.44
N SER A 122 19.41 -17.34 -7.56
CA SER A 122 20.75 -17.10 -8.10
C SER A 122 21.83 -17.80 -7.27
N ARG A 123 21.70 -17.81 -5.94
CA ARG A 123 22.64 -18.50 -5.04
C ARG A 123 22.53 -20.03 -5.12
N GLN A 124 21.34 -20.55 -5.39
CA GLN A 124 21.10 -21.99 -5.53
C GLN A 124 21.40 -22.52 -6.94
N GLY A 125 21.53 -21.64 -7.93
CA GLY A 125 21.72 -22.01 -9.34
C GLY A 125 20.51 -22.71 -9.94
N TYR A 126 19.32 -22.54 -9.37
CA TYR A 126 18.08 -23.18 -9.80
C TYR A 126 16.92 -22.17 -9.81
N ALA A 127 16.28 -22.04 -10.97
CA ALA A 127 15.10 -21.17 -11.12
C ALA A 127 13.82 -21.88 -10.69
N TRP A 128 12.97 -21.13 -9.98
CA TRP A 128 11.61 -21.58 -9.65
C TRP A 128 10.66 -21.18 -10.77
N ASP A 129 9.61 -21.97 -10.97
CA ASP A 129 8.52 -21.59 -11.86
C ASP A 129 7.70 -20.43 -11.26
N GLU A 130 6.98 -19.72 -12.13
CA GLU A 130 6.19 -18.55 -11.76
C GLU A 130 5.13 -18.87 -10.71
N GLU A 131 4.47 -20.03 -10.82
CA GLU A 131 3.45 -20.46 -9.87
C GLU A 131 4.04 -20.62 -8.46
N THR A 132 5.23 -21.21 -8.37
CA THR A 132 5.95 -21.37 -7.11
C THR A 132 6.33 -20.02 -6.49
N VAL A 133 6.82 -19.08 -7.31
CA VAL A 133 7.13 -17.70 -6.86
C VAL A 133 5.85 -17.02 -6.35
N ALA A 134 4.78 -17.04 -7.13
CA ALA A 134 3.50 -16.40 -6.78
C ALA A 134 2.91 -16.99 -5.48
N ARG A 135 2.91 -18.31 -5.34
CA ARG A 135 2.40 -19.00 -4.15
C ARG A 135 3.22 -18.65 -2.90
N ARG A 136 4.54 -18.62 -3.00
CA ARG A 136 5.45 -18.28 -1.89
C ARG A 136 5.31 -16.82 -1.51
N LEU A 137 5.20 -15.91 -2.48
CA LEU A 137 4.99 -14.49 -2.26
C LEU A 137 3.67 -14.26 -1.52
N ARG A 138 2.57 -14.81 -2.02
CA ARG A 138 1.25 -14.70 -1.39
C ARG A 138 1.31 -15.16 0.07
N ARG A 139 1.84 -16.34 0.32
CA ARG A 139 1.95 -16.88 1.68
C ARG A 139 2.75 -15.94 2.60
N ARG A 140 3.89 -15.42 2.12
CA ARG A 140 4.70 -14.49 2.93
C ARG A 140 3.95 -13.21 3.28
N MET A 141 3.20 -12.66 2.33
CA MET A 141 2.40 -11.47 2.55
C MET A 141 1.24 -11.73 3.52
N GLU A 142 0.53 -12.84 3.36
CA GLU A 142 -0.56 -13.27 4.26
C GLU A 142 -0.06 -13.50 5.70
N ASP A 143 1.06 -14.23 5.85
CA ASP A 143 1.69 -14.48 7.14
C ASP A 143 2.14 -13.17 7.81
N ALA A 144 2.72 -12.25 7.04
CA ALA A 144 3.15 -10.94 7.55
C ALA A 144 1.95 -10.08 7.98
N PHE A 145 0.90 -10.01 7.16
CA PHE A 145 -0.32 -9.30 7.50
C PHE A 145 -0.95 -9.83 8.77
N SER A 146 -1.10 -11.16 8.87
CA SER A 146 -1.68 -11.81 10.05
C SER A 146 -0.87 -11.53 11.33
N ALA A 147 0.46 -11.58 11.23
CA ALA A 147 1.33 -11.29 12.36
C ALA A 147 1.21 -9.83 12.83
N VAL A 148 1.14 -8.87 11.89
CA VAL A 148 0.95 -7.46 12.22
C VAL A 148 -0.43 -7.22 12.83
N TRP A 149 -1.47 -7.85 12.29
CA TRP A 149 -2.83 -7.72 12.79
C TRP A 149 -2.95 -8.21 14.24
N VAL A 150 -2.44 -9.43 14.52
CA VAL A 150 -2.43 -9.98 15.88
C VAL A 150 -1.62 -9.10 16.83
N LYS A 151 -0.50 -8.54 16.36
CA LYS A 151 0.33 -7.63 17.17
C LYS A 151 -0.40 -6.33 17.49
N ALA A 152 -1.13 -5.77 16.51
CA ALA A 152 -1.92 -4.55 16.70
C ALA A 152 -3.03 -4.76 17.74
N ASP A 153 -3.74 -5.87 17.66
CA ASP A 153 -4.77 -6.27 18.62
C ASP A 153 -4.18 -6.45 20.02
N THR A 154 -3.07 -7.17 20.13
CA THR A 154 -2.41 -7.46 21.42
C THR A 154 -1.94 -6.20 22.14
N LEU A 155 -1.38 -5.24 21.37
CA LEU A 155 -0.85 -3.99 21.92
C LEU A 155 -1.90 -2.86 21.95
N SER A 156 -3.08 -3.07 21.36
CA SER A 156 -4.10 -2.02 21.18
C SER A 156 -3.54 -0.76 20.50
N VAL A 157 -2.81 -0.96 19.38
CA VAL A 157 -2.18 0.12 18.59
C VAL A 157 -2.55 0.00 17.11
N SER A 158 -2.25 1.04 16.32
CA SER A 158 -2.44 0.99 14.87
C SER A 158 -1.56 -0.08 14.19
N LEU A 159 -1.97 -0.53 12.98
CA LEU A 159 -1.20 -1.50 12.20
C LEU A 159 0.22 -0.98 11.91
N ARG A 160 0.41 0.32 11.71
CA ARG A 160 1.74 0.92 11.52
C ARG A 160 2.63 0.72 12.74
N ARG A 161 2.15 1.08 13.92
CA ARG A 161 2.91 0.88 15.17
C ARG A 161 3.19 -0.59 15.43
N ALA A 162 2.22 -1.46 15.18
CA ALA A 162 2.40 -2.91 15.31
C ALA A 162 3.44 -3.46 14.33
N ALA A 163 3.43 -3.00 13.06
CA ALA A 163 4.42 -3.41 12.07
C ALA A 163 5.84 -3.01 12.45
N PHE A 164 6.05 -1.77 12.93
CA PHE A 164 7.34 -1.33 13.45
C PHE A 164 7.78 -2.10 14.69
N ALA A 165 6.88 -2.32 15.66
CA ALA A 165 7.19 -3.11 16.85
C ALA A 165 7.65 -4.53 16.48
N LEU A 166 6.91 -5.21 15.60
CA LEU A 166 7.25 -6.55 15.13
C LEU A 166 8.58 -6.59 14.36
N ALA A 167 8.85 -5.57 13.53
CA ALA A 167 10.11 -5.47 12.80
C ALA A 167 11.31 -5.27 13.74
N LEU A 168 11.17 -4.38 14.74
CA LEU A 168 12.22 -4.14 15.74
C LEU A 168 12.48 -5.37 16.60
N GLU A 169 11.46 -6.10 17.01
CA GLU A 169 11.61 -7.37 17.75
C GLU A 169 12.43 -8.38 16.94
N ARG A 170 12.09 -8.59 15.68
CA ARG A 170 12.81 -9.52 14.79
C ARG A 170 14.28 -9.14 14.59
N VAL A 171 14.56 -7.85 14.44
CA VAL A 171 15.93 -7.35 14.31
C VAL A 171 16.69 -7.54 15.61
N ALA A 172 16.09 -7.20 16.76
CA ALA A 172 16.70 -7.38 18.08
C ALA A 172 16.99 -8.85 18.38
N GLU A 173 16.07 -9.77 18.08
CA GLU A 173 16.28 -11.21 18.21
C GLU A 173 17.44 -11.71 17.32
N ALA A 174 17.52 -11.24 16.08
CA ALA A 174 18.60 -11.61 15.18
C ALA A 174 19.96 -11.10 15.66
N ILE A 175 20.03 -9.88 16.20
CA ILE A 175 21.25 -9.32 16.80
C ILE A 175 21.64 -10.13 18.05
N ALA A 176 20.69 -10.43 18.93
CA ALA A 176 20.94 -11.22 20.12
C ALA A 176 21.45 -12.64 19.80
N ALA A 177 20.91 -13.28 18.76
CA ALA A 177 21.31 -14.61 18.31
C ALA A 177 22.71 -14.64 17.67
N ARG A 178 23.11 -13.56 16.95
CA ARG A 178 24.42 -13.44 16.30
C ARG A 178 25.53 -12.96 17.23
N GLY A 179 25.18 -12.25 18.31
CA GLY A 179 26.13 -11.45 19.09
C GLY A 179 26.46 -10.11 18.42
N LEU A 180 27.20 -9.24 19.14
CA LEU A 180 27.60 -7.91 18.66
C LEU A 180 28.79 -7.93 17.67
N PHE A 181 29.46 -9.07 17.56
CA PHE A 181 30.59 -9.26 16.64
C PHE A 181 30.39 -10.53 15.81
N PRO A 182 30.75 -10.48 14.48
CA PRO A 182 30.70 -11.66 13.63
C PRO A 182 31.75 -12.69 14.03
#